data_9f22879b3c9ddf4a2cf620f1d674d94b
#
_entry.id   9f22879b3c9ddf4a2cf620f1d674d94b
#
_cell.length_a   1.000
_cell.length_b   1.000
_cell.length_c   1.000
_cell.angle_alpha   90.00
_cell.angle_beta   90.00
_cell.angle_gamma   90.00
#
_symmetry.space_group_name_H-M   'P 1'
#
loop_
_entity.id
_entity.type
_entity.pdbx_description
1 polymer ?
#
loop_
_entity_poly.entity_id
_entity_poly.type
_entity_poly.pdbx_seq_one_letter_code
_entity_poly.pdbx_strand_id
1 'polypeptide(L)'
;MDVHSSDPSPQPSHPTREKVVVHAAYPLWRKHTLVTLARAKELQDAGNQVAVTYCNATAGTCAVNYGGSPIACMICRNRVKKTAEALGLETIPLSVDGSVDKQLPEILFSEKRAVMEGVQSGVISTFRTLPEESRRNPMIAAIKRRYFRNASRLLKSMKAVVKDRQPDRIEVFNGRHACSRFPIIAARSAGIPFTTLEVTARQFPIVCPGYMVHDRHQIQERILSHPADVDVAERYYLRNRQPRDNKYARKHRTAFVPPDASGYRKRISVFLSSQDEFESLGKEWVSPFLNYGPIVEKACLENPDMMFLIRFHPNQADMASDVLTPFKAVSTLPNAQIFYPTDTVNSYALMEWSDTVVTFGSTITIEACWAGKAAIMLGPSFYDQLEIAYTPKTLEEFGDLLRMDLKPKSPENAARFAHFQEFDHDPLQYVKHTGRTMIENGFRIRHPWLGQLARTTDDLICNAIKLWANHASRSRKSA
;
A
#
# COMPACT_ATOMS: atom_id res chain seq x y z
N MET A 1 51.63 -39.09 28.66
CA MET A 1 51.83 -38.71 27.27
C MET A 1 50.42 -38.66 26.64
N ASP A 2 49.75 -37.57 26.81
CA ASP A 2 48.37 -37.35 26.26
C ASP A 2 48.48 -36.44 25.05
N VAL A 3 48.14 -37.01 23.90
CA VAL A 3 48.12 -36.31 22.62
C VAL A 3 46.77 -35.63 22.49
N HIS A 4 46.70 -34.30 22.69
CA HIS A 4 45.54 -33.46 22.36
C HIS A 4 45.39 -33.42 20.83
N SER A 5 44.37 -34.09 20.29
CA SER A 5 43.90 -33.90 18.95
C SER A 5 43.07 -32.60 18.91
N SER A 6 43.63 -31.57 18.31
CA SER A 6 42.92 -30.33 17.99
C SER A 6 41.99 -30.59 16.81
N ASP A 7 40.68 -30.64 17.08
CA ASP A 7 39.64 -30.57 16.04
C ASP A 7 39.77 -29.23 15.24
N PRO A 8 39.79 -29.27 13.92
CA PRO A 8 39.80 -28.05 13.14
C PRO A 8 38.43 -27.35 13.26
N SER A 9 38.45 -26.13 13.77
CA SER A 9 37.28 -25.24 13.77
C SER A 9 36.64 -25.18 12.35
N PRO A 10 35.30 -25.23 12.24
CA PRO A 10 34.62 -25.17 10.95
C PRO A 10 34.98 -23.87 10.26
N GLN A 11 35.56 -23.96 9.06
CA GLN A 11 35.78 -22.81 8.21
C GLN A 11 34.43 -22.15 7.89
N PRO A 12 34.33 -20.80 7.89
CA PRO A 12 33.12 -20.14 7.48
C PRO A 12 32.79 -20.54 6.03
N SER A 13 31.63 -21.17 5.84
CA SER A 13 31.14 -21.53 4.54
C SER A 13 31.06 -20.26 3.67
N HIS A 14 31.79 -20.24 2.56
CA HIS A 14 31.65 -19.17 1.56
C HIS A 14 30.17 -19.04 1.19
N PRO A 15 29.59 -17.83 1.20
CA PRO A 15 28.19 -17.64 0.79
C PRO A 15 28.03 -18.23 -0.61
N THR A 16 27.12 -19.18 -0.73
CA THR A 16 26.79 -19.80 -2.02
C THR A 16 26.31 -18.73 -2.99
N ARG A 17 26.95 -18.64 -4.15
CA ARG A 17 26.63 -17.68 -5.21
C ARG A 17 25.24 -17.98 -5.77
N GLU A 18 24.24 -17.14 -5.44
CA GLU A 18 22.87 -17.29 -5.93
C GLU A 18 22.68 -16.71 -7.35
N LYS A 19 21.75 -17.32 -8.09
CA LYS A 19 21.20 -16.76 -9.33
C LYS A 19 19.94 -15.98 -8.99
N VAL A 20 19.97 -14.67 -9.06
CA VAL A 20 18.85 -13.80 -8.68
C VAL A 20 18.28 -13.09 -9.89
N VAL A 21 16.96 -13.22 -10.10
CA VAL A 21 16.23 -12.43 -11.09
C VAL A 21 15.52 -11.28 -10.38
N VAL A 22 15.83 -10.04 -10.76
CA VAL A 22 15.21 -8.83 -10.23
C VAL A 22 14.29 -8.23 -11.30
N HIS A 23 12.98 -8.09 -10.99
CA HIS A 23 12.02 -7.54 -11.96
C HIS A 23 11.78 -6.04 -11.74
N ALA A 24 12.02 -5.24 -12.78
CA ALA A 24 11.75 -3.80 -12.81
C ALA A 24 10.29 -3.51 -13.17
N ALA A 25 9.41 -3.50 -12.15
CA ALA A 25 7.95 -3.43 -12.32
C ALA A 25 7.41 -2.03 -12.69
N TYR A 26 8.05 -0.95 -12.21
CA TYR A 26 7.53 0.42 -12.29
C TYR A 26 8.55 1.44 -12.84
N PRO A 27 9.09 1.25 -14.03
CA PRO A 27 10.23 2.05 -14.51
C PRO A 27 9.95 3.55 -14.70
N LEU A 28 8.68 3.96 -14.88
CA LEU A 28 8.33 5.38 -14.97
C LEU A 28 8.35 6.09 -13.60
N TRP A 29 8.25 5.35 -12.50
CA TRP A 29 8.40 5.91 -11.16
C TRP A 29 9.86 5.85 -10.72
N ARG A 30 10.51 7.03 -10.66
CA ARG A 30 11.94 7.16 -10.36
C ARG A 30 12.36 6.42 -9.09
N LYS A 31 11.62 6.61 -7.99
CA LYS A 31 11.90 5.99 -6.70
C LYS A 31 11.94 4.45 -6.78
N HIS A 32 10.94 3.86 -7.42
CA HIS A 32 10.83 2.40 -7.56
C HIS A 32 11.96 1.84 -8.43
N THR A 33 12.29 2.53 -9.52
CA THR A 33 13.43 2.19 -10.37
C THR A 33 14.75 2.27 -9.61
N LEU A 34 14.92 3.33 -8.80
CA LEU A 34 16.10 3.53 -7.97
C LEU A 34 16.32 2.36 -7.02
N VAL A 35 15.33 2.02 -6.18
CA VAL A 35 15.43 0.93 -5.21
C VAL A 35 15.67 -0.41 -5.90
N THR A 36 14.93 -0.70 -6.98
CA THR A 36 15.05 -1.98 -7.71
C THR A 36 16.46 -2.15 -8.31
N LEU A 37 17.01 -1.13 -8.99
CA LEU A 37 18.31 -1.25 -9.63
C LEU A 37 19.47 -1.13 -8.64
N ALA A 38 19.35 -0.33 -7.59
CA ALA A 38 20.30 -0.28 -6.49
C ALA A 38 20.42 -1.66 -5.82
N ARG A 39 19.30 -2.29 -5.51
CA ARG A 39 19.27 -3.64 -4.94
C ARG A 39 19.89 -4.68 -5.88
N ALA A 40 19.56 -4.65 -7.17
CA ALA A 40 20.17 -5.55 -8.14
C ALA A 40 21.70 -5.39 -8.21
N LYS A 41 22.20 -4.16 -8.14
CA LYS A 41 23.63 -3.89 -8.15
C LYS A 41 24.33 -4.37 -6.89
N GLU A 42 23.74 -4.16 -5.70
CA GLU A 42 24.29 -4.70 -4.44
C GLU A 42 24.38 -6.22 -4.42
N LEU A 43 23.34 -6.89 -4.91
CA LEU A 43 23.35 -8.35 -5.01
C LEU A 43 24.47 -8.82 -5.95
N GLN A 44 24.70 -8.12 -7.06
CA GLN A 44 25.81 -8.42 -7.97
C GLN A 44 27.17 -8.21 -7.28
N ASP A 45 27.34 -7.08 -6.58
CA ASP A 45 28.59 -6.77 -5.88
C ASP A 45 28.87 -7.73 -4.72
N ALA A 46 27.83 -8.32 -4.12
CA ALA A 46 27.93 -9.40 -3.16
C ALA A 46 28.29 -10.77 -3.80
N GLY A 47 28.58 -10.81 -5.11
CA GLY A 47 29.04 -12.00 -5.81
C GLY A 47 27.94 -12.84 -6.47
N ASN A 48 26.66 -12.45 -6.37
CA ASN A 48 25.56 -13.19 -6.98
C ASN A 48 25.51 -13.00 -8.51
N GLN A 49 24.90 -13.96 -9.22
CA GLN A 49 24.56 -13.83 -10.64
C GLN A 49 23.19 -13.11 -10.75
N VAL A 50 23.21 -11.84 -11.16
CA VAL A 50 21.98 -11.03 -11.19
C VAL A 50 21.58 -10.69 -12.62
N ALA A 51 20.30 -10.95 -12.96
CA ALA A 51 19.68 -10.51 -14.20
C ALA A 51 18.45 -9.65 -13.91
N VAL A 52 18.34 -8.51 -14.60
CA VAL A 52 17.20 -7.60 -14.48
C VAL A 52 16.20 -7.85 -15.59
N THR A 53 15.01 -8.33 -15.26
CA THR A 53 13.91 -8.48 -16.21
C THR A 53 13.08 -7.20 -16.30
N TYR A 54 12.58 -6.89 -17.48
CA TYR A 54 11.71 -5.73 -17.72
C TYR A 54 10.69 -6.00 -18.84
N CYS A 55 9.54 -5.31 -18.78
CA CYS A 55 8.52 -5.40 -19.82
C CYS A 55 9.00 -4.80 -21.14
N ASN A 56 8.92 -5.56 -22.23
CA ASN A 56 9.29 -5.12 -23.59
C ASN A 56 8.07 -4.79 -24.47
N ALA A 57 6.93 -4.45 -23.89
CA ALA A 57 5.74 -4.04 -24.64
C ALA A 57 5.98 -2.77 -25.46
N THR A 58 5.41 -2.72 -26.66
CA THR A 58 5.42 -1.52 -27.51
C THR A 58 4.26 -0.57 -27.20
N ALA A 59 3.12 -1.11 -26.79
CA ALA A 59 1.91 -0.36 -26.38
C ALA A 59 1.12 -1.18 -25.34
N GLY A 60 1.69 -1.30 -24.13
CA GLY A 60 1.12 -2.13 -23.06
C GLY A 60 0.34 -1.34 -22.01
N THR A 61 -0.84 -1.82 -21.63
CA THR A 61 -1.58 -1.28 -20.48
C THR A 61 -1.05 -1.92 -19.19
N CYS A 62 -0.65 -1.09 -18.22
CA CYS A 62 -0.12 -1.50 -16.91
C CYS A 62 -0.32 -0.40 -15.85
N ALA A 63 0.10 -0.62 -14.61
CA ALA A 63 -0.06 0.32 -13.50
C ALA A 63 0.66 1.67 -13.67
N VAL A 64 1.55 1.81 -14.65
CA VAL A 64 2.25 3.08 -14.97
C VAL A 64 1.92 3.62 -16.37
N ASN A 65 0.98 2.99 -17.07
CA ASN A 65 0.54 3.36 -18.42
C ASN A 65 -0.86 2.79 -18.69
N TYR A 66 -1.88 3.31 -18.04
CA TYR A 66 -3.27 2.86 -18.23
C TYR A 66 -3.83 3.22 -19.60
N GLY A 67 -3.39 4.36 -20.17
CA GLY A 67 -3.72 4.79 -21.50
C GLY A 67 -3.15 3.91 -22.62
N GLY A 68 -2.14 3.08 -22.33
CA GLY A 68 -1.49 2.23 -23.32
C GLY A 68 -0.64 3.01 -24.33
N SER A 69 -0.04 4.13 -23.92
CA SER A 69 0.79 4.98 -24.75
C SER A 69 2.06 4.25 -25.22
N PRO A 70 2.33 4.15 -26.54
CA PRO A 70 3.59 3.60 -27.05
C PRO A 70 4.82 4.40 -26.61
N ILE A 71 4.69 5.72 -26.51
CA ILE A 71 5.79 6.61 -26.08
C ILE A 71 6.14 6.33 -24.62
N ALA A 72 5.14 6.16 -23.74
CA ALA A 72 5.37 5.80 -22.34
C ALA A 72 6.09 4.43 -22.23
N CYS A 73 5.70 3.43 -23.03
CA CYS A 73 6.37 2.13 -23.08
C CYS A 73 7.81 2.26 -23.57
N MET A 74 8.07 3.06 -24.60
CA MET A 74 9.43 3.31 -25.12
C MET A 74 10.33 3.95 -24.04
N ILE A 75 9.84 4.99 -23.35
CA ILE A 75 10.58 5.65 -22.26
C ILE A 75 10.84 4.65 -21.13
N CYS A 76 9.83 3.87 -20.76
CA CYS A 76 9.86 2.85 -19.70
C CYS A 76 11.00 1.83 -19.98
N ARG A 77 11.00 1.20 -21.15
CA ARG A 77 12.01 0.21 -21.57
C ARG A 77 13.43 0.82 -21.58
N ASN A 78 13.57 1.96 -22.26
CA ASN A 78 14.88 2.62 -22.40
C ASN A 78 15.46 3.02 -21.05
N ARG A 79 14.60 3.47 -20.11
CA ARG A 79 15.04 3.82 -18.76
C ARG A 79 15.67 2.62 -18.04
N VAL A 80 14.98 1.48 -17.99
CA VAL A 80 15.52 0.27 -17.33
C VAL A 80 16.77 -0.20 -18.05
N LYS A 81 16.68 -0.45 -19.35
CA LYS A 81 17.76 -1.00 -20.14
C LYS A 81 19.04 -0.15 -20.00
N LYS A 82 18.94 1.15 -20.30
CA LYS A 82 20.10 2.06 -20.26
C LYS A 82 20.66 2.28 -18.86
N THR A 83 19.83 2.23 -17.81
CA THR A 83 20.32 2.37 -16.43
C THR A 83 20.98 1.10 -15.96
N ALA A 84 20.40 -0.08 -16.24
CA ALA A 84 20.97 -1.37 -15.89
C ALA A 84 22.30 -1.63 -16.62
N GLU A 85 22.37 -1.31 -17.92
CA GLU A 85 23.62 -1.37 -18.72
C GLU A 85 24.73 -0.48 -18.11
N ALA A 86 24.38 0.73 -17.66
CA ALA A 86 25.34 1.64 -17.03
C ALA A 86 25.84 1.14 -15.66
N LEU A 87 25.09 0.24 -15.01
CA LEU A 87 25.47 -0.46 -13.77
C LEU A 87 26.18 -1.79 -14.03
N GLY A 88 26.38 -2.19 -15.29
CA GLY A 88 26.97 -3.49 -15.65
C GLY A 88 26.06 -4.68 -15.33
N LEU A 89 24.73 -4.48 -15.24
CA LEU A 89 23.75 -5.52 -14.97
C LEU A 89 23.27 -6.19 -16.27
N GLU A 90 23.15 -7.52 -16.26
CA GLU A 90 22.49 -8.26 -17.35
C GLU A 90 21.01 -7.85 -17.42
N THR A 91 20.46 -7.71 -18.63
CA THR A 91 19.04 -7.39 -18.84
C THR A 91 18.34 -8.42 -19.70
N ILE A 92 17.13 -8.82 -19.29
CA ILE A 92 16.28 -9.79 -20.00
C ILE A 92 14.94 -9.13 -20.33
N PRO A 93 14.66 -8.84 -21.63
CA PRO A 93 13.36 -8.31 -22.04
C PRO A 93 12.27 -9.39 -21.99
N LEU A 94 11.16 -9.10 -21.31
CA LEU A 94 9.98 -9.96 -21.30
C LEU A 94 9.09 -9.62 -22.50
N SER A 95 8.96 -10.53 -23.46
CA SER A 95 8.14 -10.30 -24.65
C SER A 95 6.64 -10.44 -24.32
N VAL A 96 5.84 -9.62 -25.01
CA VAL A 96 4.37 -9.66 -24.99
C VAL A 96 3.77 -9.87 -26.38
N ASP A 97 4.62 -10.11 -27.39
CA ASP A 97 4.20 -10.24 -28.77
C ASP A 97 3.52 -11.59 -29.02
N GLY A 98 2.36 -11.56 -29.70
CA GLY A 98 1.54 -12.75 -29.92
C GLY A 98 2.19 -13.86 -30.77
N SER A 99 3.25 -13.53 -31.52
CA SER A 99 4.03 -14.48 -32.31
C SER A 99 4.78 -15.50 -31.45
N VAL A 100 5.18 -15.12 -30.22
CA VAL A 100 5.90 -15.98 -29.28
C VAL A 100 4.95 -16.76 -28.38
N ASP A 101 3.66 -16.39 -28.34
CA ASP A 101 2.65 -16.91 -27.36
C ASP A 101 2.44 -18.43 -27.46
N LYS A 102 2.60 -19.04 -28.66
CA LYS A 102 2.41 -20.49 -28.87
C LYS A 102 3.54 -21.36 -28.29
N GLN A 103 4.71 -20.79 -28.05
CA GLN A 103 5.89 -21.48 -27.50
C GLN A 103 6.05 -21.26 -25.99
N LEU A 104 5.27 -20.33 -25.41
CA LEU A 104 5.36 -20.00 -24.00
C LEU A 104 4.53 -20.94 -23.12
N PRO A 105 4.93 -21.17 -21.87
CA PRO A 105 4.18 -21.98 -20.92
C PRO A 105 2.73 -21.53 -20.76
N GLU A 106 1.81 -22.47 -20.61
CA GLU A 106 0.42 -22.13 -20.30
C GLU A 106 0.26 -21.54 -18.90
N ILE A 107 -0.82 -20.77 -18.75
CA ILE A 107 -1.20 -20.17 -17.46
C ILE A 107 -2.36 -20.96 -16.89
N LEU A 108 -2.18 -21.46 -15.66
CA LEU A 108 -3.22 -22.17 -14.91
C LEU A 108 -4.38 -21.24 -14.52
N PHE A 109 -5.52 -21.80 -14.22
CA PHE A 109 -6.70 -21.03 -13.79
C PHE A 109 -6.42 -20.23 -12.51
N SER A 110 -5.75 -20.82 -11.52
CA SER A 110 -5.32 -20.16 -10.27
C SER A 110 -4.39 -18.97 -10.54
N GLU A 111 -3.45 -19.11 -11.48
CA GLU A 111 -2.53 -18.04 -11.89
C GLU A 111 -3.29 -16.88 -12.57
N LYS A 112 -4.25 -17.20 -13.47
CA LYS A 112 -5.12 -16.18 -14.09
C LYS A 112 -5.91 -15.41 -13.05
N ARG A 113 -6.42 -16.09 -12.03
CA ARG A 113 -7.11 -15.45 -10.90
C ARG A 113 -6.17 -14.51 -10.14
N ALA A 114 -4.96 -14.95 -9.80
CA ALA A 114 -3.96 -14.10 -9.10
C ALA A 114 -3.55 -12.88 -9.93
N VAL A 115 -3.40 -13.01 -11.27
CA VAL A 115 -3.18 -11.88 -12.18
C VAL A 115 -4.37 -10.91 -12.13
N MET A 116 -5.61 -11.42 -12.17
CA MET A 116 -6.81 -10.58 -12.12
C MET A 116 -6.95 -9.81 -10.81
N GLU A 117 -6.58 -10.41 -9.68
CA GLU A 117 -6.51 -9.72 -8.39
C GLU A 117 -5.53 -8.55 -8.43
N GLY A 118 -4.34 -8.74 -9.02
CA GLY A 118 -3.36 -7.67 -9.23
C GLY A 118 -3.85 -6.57 -10.18
N VAL A 119 -4.60 -6.91 -11.21
CA VAL A 119 -5.25 -5.94 -12.12
C VAL A 119 -6.31 -5.14 -11.36
N GLN A 120 -7.15 -5.83 -10.60
CA GLN A 120 -8.20 -5.19 -9.79
C GLN A 120 -7.60 -4.21 -8.79
N SER A 121 -6.56 -4.64 -8.06
CA SER A 121 -5.82 -3.80 -7.13
C SER A 121 -5.29 -2.51 -7.79
N GLY A 122 -4.63 -2.63 -8.94
CA GLY A 122 -4.11 -1.46 -9.67
C GLY A 122 -5.21 -0.51 -10.14
N VAL A 123 -6.32 -1.05 -10.66
CA VAL A 123 -7.45 -0.25 -11.13
C VAL A 123 -8.14 0.48 -9.98
N ILE A 124 -8.44 -0.19 -8.88
CA ILE A 124 -9.04 0.45 -7.69
C ILE A 124 -8.15 1.59 -7.20
N SER A 125 -6.86 1.33 -6.99
CA SER A 125 -5.91 2.33 -6.48
C SER A 125 -5.80 3.57 -7.38
N THR A 126 -5.88 3.38 -8.71
CA THR A 126 -5.71 4.49 -9.66
C THR A 126 -7.00 5.24 -9.90
N PHE A 127 -8.10 4.53 -10.10
CA PHE A 127 -9.37 5.16 -10.43
C PHE A 127 -10.20 5.52 -9.20
N ARG A 128 -9.77 5.19 -7.99
CA ARG A 128 -10.46 5.48 -6.73
C ARG A 128 -11.92 5.00 -6.77
N THR A 129 -12.13 3.78 -7.25
CA THR A 129 -13.44 3.19 -7.51
C THR A 129 -13.57 1.85 -6.78
N LEU A 130 -14.76 1.54 -6.32
CA LEU A 130 -15.04 0.24 -5.73
C LEU A 130 -15.15 -0.86 -6.81
N PRO A 131 -14.98 -2.15 -6.45
CA PRO A 131 -15.01 -3.26 -7.41
C PRO A 131 -16.25 -3.31 -8.28
N GLU A 132 -17.43 -3.00 -7.72
CA GLU A 132 -18.70 -3.00 -8.45
C GLU A 132 -18.81 -1.85 -9.45
N GLU A 133 -18.42 -0.65 -9.05
CA GLU A 133 -18.40 0.52 -9.92
C GLU A 133 -17.44 0.30 -11.09
N SER A 134 -16.26 -0.26 -10.82
CA SER A 134 -15.27 -0.59 -11.85
C SER A 134 -15.80 -1.61 -12.87
N ARG A 135 -16.73 -2.49 -12.49
CA ARG A 135 -17.39 -3.45 -13.40
C ARG A 135 -18.45 -2.78 -14.26
N ARG A 136 -19.18 -1.82 -13.71
CA ARG A 136 -20.26 -1.09 -14.41
C ARG A 136 -19.75 -0.08 -15.42
N ASN A 137 -18.52 0.40 -15.27
CA ASN A 137 -17.93 1.39 -16.17
C ASN A 137 -17.26 0.70 -17.38
N PRO A 138 -17.75 0.91 -18.63
CA PRO A 138 -17.25 0.21 -19.80
C PRO A 138 -15.80 0.57 -20.16
N MET A 139 -15.35 1.80 -19.91
CA MET A 139 -13.96 2.22 -20.14
C MET A 139 -13.02 1.55 -19.17
N ILE A 140 -13.34 1.55 -17.87
CA ILE A 140 -12.55 0.87 -16.84
C ILE A 140 -12.52 -0.64 -17.12
N ALA A 141 -13.65 -1.23 -17.51
CA ALA A 141 -13.71 -2.65 -17.89
C ALA A 141 -12.82 -2.97 -19.10
N ALA A 142 -12.76 -2.07 -20.10
CA ALA A 142 -11.86 -2.22 -21.26
C ALA A 142 -10.38 -2.12 -20.86
N ILE A 143 -10.04 -1.18 -19.97
CA ILE A 143 -8.70 -1.04 -19.39
C ILE A 143 -8.31 -2.32 -18.63
N LYS A 144 -9.20 -2.83 -17.78
CA LYS A 144 -8.97 -4.09 -17.03
C LYS A 144 -8.67 -5.27 -17.96
N ARG A 145 -9.43 -5.42 -19.05
CA ARG A 145 -9.20 -6.48 -20.04
C ARG A 145 -7.84 -6.35 -20.73
N ARG A 146 -7.44 -5.12 -21.12
CA ARG A 146 -6.14 -4.88 -21.74
C ARG A 146 -4.99 -5.12 -20.76
N TYR A 147 -5.13 -4.64 -19.53
CA TYR A 147 -4.12 -4.82 -18.47
C TYR A 147 -3.96 -6.31 -18.14
N PHE A 148 -5.06 -7.05 -17.98
CA PHE A 148 -5.05 -8.50 -17.74
C PHE A 148 -4.33 -9.26 -18.87
N ARG A 149 -4.65 -8.93 -20.14
CA ARG A 149 -4.00 -9.56 -21.29
C ARG A 149 -2.50 -9.30 -21.31
N ASN A 150 -2.08 -8.09 -21.08
CA ASN A 150 -0.67 -7.70 -21.02
C ASN A 150 0.06 -8.44 -19.88
N ALA A 151 -0.47 -8.40 -18.66
CA ALA A 151 0.11 -9.06 -17.50
C ALA A 151 0.17 -10.59 -17.64
N SER A 152 -0.84 -11.19 -18.27
CA SER A 152 -0.85 -12.64 -18.56
C SER A 152 0.26 -13.05 -19.54
N ARG A 153 0.51 -12.24 -20.58
CA ARG A 153 1.61 -12.48 -21.50
C ARG A 153 2.97 -12.33 -20.83
N LEU A 154 3.12 -11.31 -19.97
CA LEU A 154 4.33 -11.12 -19.17
C LEU A 154 4.55 -12.29 -18.20
N LEU A 155 3.50 -12.85 -17.60
CA LEU A 155 3.60 -14.06 -16.77
C LEU A 155 4.14 -15.25 -17.58
N LYS A 156 3.62 -15.50 -18.78
CA LYS A 156 4.14 -16.56 -19.67
C LYS A 156 5.62 -16.37 -19.97
N SER A 157 6.02 -15.14 -20.34
CA SER A 157 7.40 -14.82 -20.63
C SER A 157 8.30 -14.97 -19.40
N MET A 158 7.81 -14.61 -18.22
CA MET A 158 8.55 -14.79 -16.96
C MET A 158 8.70 -16.26 -16.59
N LYS A 159 7.67 -17.09 -16.78
CA LYS A 159 7.77 -18.55 -16.60
C LYS A 159 8.81 -19.18 -17.54
N ALA A 160 8.94 -18.68 -18.77
CA ALA A 160 9.99 -19.12 -19.69
C ALA A 160 11.39 -18.72 -19.16
N VAL A 161 11.57 -17.49 -18.67
CA VAL A 161 12.82 -17.05 -18.04
C VAL A 161 13.17 -17.92 -16.82
N VAL A 162 12.20 -18.22 -15.96
CA VAL A 162 12.40 -19.09 -14.80
C VAL A 162 12.86 -20.49 -15.23
N LYS A 163 12.23 -21.06 -16.26
CA LYS A 163 12.60 -22.38 -16.81
C LYS A 163 14.01 -22.39 -17.42
N ASP A 164 14.37 -21.33 -18.14
CA ASP A 164 15.66 -21.21 -18.84
C ASP A 164 16.81 -20.92 -17.87
N ARG A 165 16.63 -19.94 -16.98
CA ARG A 165 17.67 -19.44 -16.10
C ARG A 165 17.80 -20.18 -14.78
N GLN A 166 16.73 -20.87 -14.36
CA GLN A 166 16.67 -21.59 -13.07
C GLN A 166 17.18 -20.74 -11.91
N PRO A 167 16.56 -19.58 -11.65
CA PRO A 167 17.01 -18.71 -10.57
C PRO A 167 16.72 -19.33 -9.20
N ASP A 168 17.59 -19.06 -8.24
CA ASP A 168 17.42 -19.47 -6.84
C ASP A 168 16.40 -18.55 -6.13
N ARG A 169 16.25 -17.29 -6.61
CA ARG A 169 15.32 -16.30 -6.04
C ARG A 169 14.86 -15.27 -7.07
N ILE A 170 13.63 -14.77 -6.87
CA ILE A 170 13.08 -13.64 -7.65
C ILE A 170 12.82 -12.46 -6.72
N GLU A 171 13.31 -11.26 -7.07
CA GLU A 171 13.01 -10.04 -6.34
C GLU A 171 12.19 -9.07 -7.19
N VAL A 172 11.19 -8.39 -6.55
CA VAL A 172 10.33 -7.43 -7.24
C VAL A 172 9.82 -6.36 -6.29
N PHE A 173 9.63 -5.14 -6.79
CA PHE A 173 9.07 -4.05 -5.99
C PHE A 173 7.57 -4.26 -5.74
N ASN A 174 7.12 -4.19 -4.48
CA ASN A 174 5.74 -4.19 -3.97
C ASN A 174 4.96 -5.52 -4.14
N GLY A 175 4.80 -6.07 -5.32
CA GLY A 175 4.07 -7.33 -5.57
C GLY A 175 2.54 -7.21 -5.66
N ARG A 176 1.94 -6.06 -5.40
CA ARG A 176 0.48 -5.89 -5.33
C ARG A 176 -0.20 -5.82 -6.69
N HIS A 177 0.24 -4.92 -7.57
CA HIS A 177 -0.35 -4.73 -8.89
C HIS A 177 0.10 -5.80 -9.87
N ALA A 178 -0.68 -6.09 -10.90
CA ALA A 178 -0.38 -7.18 -11.84
C ALA A 178 1.00 -7.10 -12.47
N CYS A 179 1.55 -5.90 -12.75
CA CYS A 179 2.89 -5.73 -13.30
C CYS A 179 4.04 -6.05 -12.33
N SER A 180 3.76 -6.15 -11.03
CA SER A 180 4.71 -6.61 -10.00
C SER A 180 4.33 -7.96 -9.40
N ARG A 181 3.09 -8.41 -9.58
CA ARG A 181 2.59 -9.68 -9.06
C ARG A 181 2.98 -10.87 -9.92
N PHE A 182 3.02 -10.72 -11.25
CA PHE A 182 3.30 -11.85 -12.13
C PHE A 182 4.67 -12.52 -11.89
N PRO A 183 5.75 -11.82 -11.47
CA PRO A 183 7.01 -12.50 -11.09
C PRO A 183 6.85 -13.37 -9.86
N ILE A 184 6.06 -12.92 -8.86
CA ILE A 184 5.76 -13.70 -7.65
C ILE A 184 4.92 -14.95 -8.02
N ILE A 185 3.96 -14.83 -8.94
CA ILE A 185 3.19 -15.97 -9.43
C ILE A 185 4.11 -16.99 -10.10
N ALA A 186 5.04 -16.53 -10.95
CA ALA A 186 6.01 -17.39 -11.61
C ALA A 186 6.93 -18.10 -10.61
N ALA A 187 7.41 -17.38 -9.58
CA ALA A 187 8.23 -17.94 -8.50
C ALA A 187 7.47 -19.03 -7.75
N ARG A 188 6.26 -18.74 -7.27
CA ARG A 188 5.42 -19.69 -6.55
C ARG A 188 5.09 -20.93 -7.36
N SER A 189 4.81 -20.78 -8.66
CA SER A 189 4.52 -21.93 -9.56
C SER A 189 5.73 -22.81 -9.78
N ALA A 190 6.94 -22.29 -9.63
CA ALA A 190 8.19 -23.04 -9.78
C ALA A 190 8.77 -23.49 -8.43
N GLY A 191 8.14 -23.19 -7.30
CA GLY A 191 8.68 -23.50 -5.97
C GLY A 191 9.92 -22.68 -5.61
N ILE A 192 10.12 -21.50 -6.23
CA ILE A 192 11.28 -20.64 -6.03
C ILE A 192 10.94 -19.56 -5.00
N PRO A 193 11.84 -19.27 -4.03
CA PRO A 193 11.70 -18.14 -3.12
C PRO A 193 11.54 -16.81 -3.86
N PHE A 194 10.78 -15.90 -3.26
CA PHE A 194 10.67 -14.52 -3.76
C PHE A 194 10.91 -13.52 -2.62
N THR A 195 11.29 -12.32 -2.99
CA THR A 195 11.47 -11.20 -2.08
C THR A 195 10.76 -9.98 -2.66
N THR A 196 10.01 -9.25 -1.82
CA THR A 196 9.47 -7.97 -2.23
C THR A 196 10.27 -6.81 -1.64
N LEU A 197 10.31 -5.71 -2.40
CA LEU A 197 10.96 -4.46 -2.01
C LEU A 197 9.89 -3.39 -1.83
N GLU A 198 10.08 -2.50 -0.86
CA GLU A 198 9.20 -1.35 -0.66
C GLU A 198 10.02 -0.16 -0.13
N VAL A 199 9.33 0.95 0.10
CA VAL A 199 9.91 2.16 0.67
C VAL A 199 9.06 2.59 1.86
N THR A 200 9.68 2.71 3.02
CA THR A 200 9.04 3.19 4.24
C THR A 200 8.49 4.61 4.09
N ALA A 201 7.65 5.05 5.02
CA ALA A 201 7.17 6.43 5.07
C ALA A 201 8.31 7.47 5.14
N ARG A 202 9.46 7.10 5.71
CA ARG A 202 10.68 7.90 5.79
C ARG A 202 11.57 7.81 4.54
N GLN A 203 11.10 7.14 3.51
CA GLN A 203 11.81 6.97 2.23
C GLN A 203 13.04 6.04 2.31
N PHE A 204 13.12 5.15 3.27
CA PHE A 204 14.13 4.10 3.32
C PHE A 204 13.63 2.83 2.62
N PRO A 205 14.50 2.11 1.90
CA PRO A 205 14.17 0.80 1.36
C PRO A 205 13.87 -0.22 2.47
N ILE A 206 12.95 -1.13 2.21
CA ILE A 206 12.65 -2.28 3.06
C ILE A 206 12.56 -3.53 2.20
N VAL A 207 13.14 -4.63 2.69
CA VAL A 207 13.21 -5.94 2.04
C VAL A 207 12.33 -6.92 2.81
N CYS A 208 11.43 -7.62 2.10
CA CYS A 208 10.46 -8.55 2.68
C CYS A 208 10.62 -9.95 2.04
N PRO A 209 11.47 -10.83 2.62
CA PRO A 209 11.67 -12.17 2.10
C PRO A 209 10.45 -13.06 2.31
N GLY A 210 9.92 -13.66 1.22
CA GLY A 210 8.82 -14.62 1.27
C GLY A 210 7.41 -14.04 1.35
N TYR A 211 7.24 -12.73 1.60
CA TYR A 211 5.94 -12.10 1.74
C TYR A 211 5.82 -10.77 0.99
N MET A 212 4.60 -10.33 0.77
CA MET A 212 4.33 -9.00 0.22
C MET A 212 4.24 -7.97 1.35
N VAL A 213 4.63 -6.75 1.05
CA VAL A 213 4.61 -5.61 2.01
C VAL A 213 3.23 -5.29 2.59
N HIS A 214 2.17 -5.89 2.04
CA HIS A 214 0.79 -5.76 2.53
C HIS A 214 0.30 -7.02 3.26
N ASP A 215 1.17 -7.97 3.54
CA ASP A 215 0.90 -9.06 4.46
C ASP A 215 0.91 -8.53 5.88
N ARG A 216 -0.27 -8.22 6.40
CA ARG A 216 -0.42 -7.58 7.70
C ARG A 216 0.06 -8.45 8.86
N HIS A 217 -0.02 -9.79 8.74
CA HIS A 217 0.45 -10.69 9.79
C HIS A 217 1.97 -10.65 9.90
N GLN A 218 2.68 -10.76 8.78
CA GLN A 218 4.13 -10.66 8.74
C GLN A 218 4.64 -9.29 9.19
N ILE A 219 3.95 -8.21 8.82
CA ILE A 219 4.31 -6.86 9.28
C ILE A 219 4.06 -6.70 10.78
N GLN A 220 2.99 -7.27 11.34
CA GLN A 220 2.73 -7.22 12.79
C GLN A 220 3.76 -8.02 13.58
N GLU A 221 4.15 -9.21 13.13
CA GLU A 221 5.25 -9.98 13.71
C GLU A 221 6.56 -9.17 13.72
N ARG A 222 6.83 -8.50 12.60
CA ARG A 222 8.01 -7.62 12.47
C ARG A 222 7.93 -6.42 13.42
N ILE A 223 6.76 -5.80 13.60
CA ILE A 223 6.56 -4.74 14.61
C ILE A 223 6.83 -5.27 16.03
N LEU A 224 6.30 -6.44 16.36
CA LEU A 224 6.45 -7.06 17.69
C LEU A 224 7.92 -7.43 18.00
N SER A 225 8.75 -7.66 17.01
CA SER A 225 10.19 -7.91 17.19
C SER A 225 11.00 -6.67 17.59
N HIS A 226 10.44 -5.46 17.43
CA HIS A 226 11.09 -4.23 17.84
C HIS A 226 10.94 -3.94 19.34
N PRO A 227 11.90 -3.22 19.96
CA PRO A 227 11.78 -2.83 21.36
C PRO A 227 10.69 -1.77 21.56
N ALA A 228 10.09 -1.78 22.75
CA ALA A 228 9.15 -0.74 23.18
C ALA A 228 9.95 0.45 23.77
N ASP A 229 10.54 1.25 22.89
CA ASP A 229 11.35 2.42 23.27
C ASP A 229 10.46 3.66 23.41
N VAL A 230 10.30 4.13 24.66
CA VAL A 230 9.44 5.26 25.00
C VAL A 230 9.98 6.57 24.42
N ASP A 231 11.30 6.82 24.47
CA ASP A 231 11.91 8.05 23.96
C ASP A 231 11.78 8.16 22.44
N VAL A 232 11.91 7.05 21.74
CA VAL A 232 11.67 6.97 20.30
C VAL A 232 10.19 7.23 19.98
N ALA A 233 9.29 6.64 20.76
CA ALA A 233 7.86 6.79 20.57
C ALA A 233 7.40 8.24 20.82
N GLU A 234 7.88 8.89 21.87
CA GLU A 234 7.58 10.30 22.14
C GLU A 234 7.97 11.20 20.96
N ARG A 235 9.21 11.05 20.47
CA ARG A 235 9.69 11.81 19.31
C ARG A 235 8.90 11.52 18.05
N TYR A 236 8.54 10.25 17.81
CA TYR A 236 7.76 9.83 16.65
C TYR A 236 6.36 10.45 16.66
N TYR A 237 5.60 10.29 17.74
CA TYR A 237 4.23 10.77 17.85
C TYR A 237 4.15 12.29 17.93
N LEU A 238 5.07 12.95 18.63
CA LEU A 238 5.18 14.41 18.67
C LEU A 238 5.41 14.98 17.27
N ARG A 239 6.34 14.40 16.49
CA ARG A 239 6.61 14.83 15.12
C ARG A 239 5.39 14.61 14.21
N ASN A 240 4.63 13.52 14.40
CA ASN A 240 3.44 13.25 13.59
C ASN A 240 2.32 14.27 13.82
N ARG A 241 2.24 14.87 14.99
CA ARG A 241 1.29 15.94 15.34
C ARG A 241 1.63 17.27 14.67
N GLN A 242 2.87 17.47 14.26
CA GLN A 242 3.27 18.71 13.59
C GLN A 242 2.72 18.79 12.15
N PRO A 243 2.35 19.99 11.65
CA PRO A 243 1.92 20.18 10.29
C PRO A 243 3.00 19.69 9.32
N ARG A 244 2.66 18.72 8.47
CA ARG A 244 3.55 18.20 7.41
C ARG A 244 3.33 19.02 6.14
N ASP A 245 4.38 19.18 5.33
CA ASP A 245 4.34 19.82 4.02
C ASP A 245 3.69 18.93 2.95
N ASN A 246 2.58 18.30 3.26
CA ASN A 246 1.78 17.56 2.31
C ASN A 246 0.46 18.27 2.02
N LYS A 247 -0.17 17.93 0.89
CA LYS A 247 -1.42 18.58 0.44
C LYS A 247 -2.57 18.51 1.46
N TYR A 248 -2.52 17.54 2.39
CA TYR A 248 -3.54 17.33 3.41
C TYR A 248 -3.23 18.14 4.69
N ALA A 249 -1.96 18.20 5.12
CA ALA A 249 -1.55 18.92 6.34
C ALA A 249 -1.75 20.44 6.24
N ARG A 250 -1.65 21.02 5.03
CA ARG A 250 -1.94 22.45 4.82
C ARG A 250 -3.37 22.85 5.19
N LYS A 251 -4.30 21.89 5.15
CA LYS A 251 -5.72 22.08 5.50
C LYS A 251 -6.02 21.98 7.00
N HIS A 252 -5.08 21.48 7.82
CA HIS A 252 -5.31 21.20 9.24
C HIS A 252 -4.94 22.37 10.20
N ARG A 253 -4.92 23.60 9.70
CA ARG A 253 -4.51 24.79 10.51
C ARG A 253 -5.66 25.52 11.20
N THR A 254 -6.90 25.12 10.94
CA THR A 254 -8.06 25.79 11.56
C THR A 254 -8.19 25.33 13.01
N ALA A 255 -8.33 26.26 13.93
CA ALA A 255 -8.64 25.96 15.32
C ALA A 255 -9.96 25.20 15.39
N PHE A 256 -9.95 24.03 16.02
CA PHE A 256 -11.16 23.25 16.28
C PHE A 256 -11.85 23.84 17.51
N VAL A 257 -13.10 24.29 17.31
CA VAL A 257 -13.98 24.66 18.42
C VAL A 257 -14.89 23.46 18.65
N PRO A 258 -14.73 22.74 19.77
CA PRO A 258 -15.58 21.58 20.05
C PRO A 258 -17.02 22.03 20.27
N PRO A 259 -18.01 21.23 19.87
CA PRO A 259 -19.40 21.47 20.20
C PRO A 259 -19.62 21.35 21.72
N ASP A 260 -20.64 22.05 22.22
CA ASP A 260 -21.08 21.81 23.59
C ASP A 260 -21.61 20.36 23.71
N ALA A 261 -20.97 19.59 24.56
CA ALA A 261 -21.30 18.20 24.83
C ALA A 261 -21.68 17.99 26.32
N SER A 262 -21.98 19.06 27.07
CA SER A 262 -22.34 18.98 28.49
C SER A 262 -23.58 18.15 28.77
N GLY A 263 -24.52 18.07 27.81
CA GLY A 263 -25.73 17.25 27.90
C GLY A 263 -25.57 15.77 27.51
N TYR A 264 -24.36 15.35 27.08
CA TYR A 264 -24.10 13.98 26.66
C TYR A 264 -23.25 13.23 27.67
N ARG A 265 -23.58 11.96 27.89
CA ARG A 265 -22.84 11.08 28.82
C ARG A 265 -21.43 10.75 28.32
N LYS A 266 -21.25 10.65 26.98
CA LYS A 266 -20.00 10.19 26.37
C LYS A 266 -19.73 10.89 25.03
N ARG A 267 -18.48 11.17 24.77
CA ARG A 267 -17.99 11.82 23.54
C ARG A 267 -17.23 10.81 22.69
N ILE A 268 -17.67 10.62 21.47
CA ILE A 268 -17.13 9.64 20.52
C ILE A 268 -16.58 10.35 19.28
N SER A 269 -15.32 10.13 18.95
CA SER A 269 -14.78 10.54 17.65
C SER A 269 -14.64 9.34 16.73
N VAL A 270 -15.27 9.41 15.55
CA VAL A 270 -15.27 8.36 14.53
C VAL A 270 -14.39 8.79 13.35
N PHE A 271 -13.35 8.04 13.07
CA PHE A 271 -12.44 8.31 11.95
C PHE A 271 -12.64 7.26 10.85
N LEU A 272 -13.25 7.69 9.76
CA LEU A 272 -13.48 6.84 8.59
C LEU A 272 -12.19 6.67 7.79
N SER A 273 -12.04 5.53 7.16
CA SER A 273 -10.96 5.24 6.21
C SER A 273 -11.45 5.27 4.77
N SER A 274 -10.51 5.31 3.82
CA SER A 274 -10.85 5.26 2.41
C SER A 274 -11.08 3.81 2.00
N GLN A 275 -12.33 3.44 1.73
CA GLN A 275 -12.74 2.05 1.48
C GLN A 275 -12.01 1.42 0.29
N ASP A 276 -11.75 2.19 -0.77
CA ASP A 276 -11.02 1.74 -1.93
C ASP A 276 -9.56 1.34 -1.61
N GLU A 277 -8.95 1.94 -0.59
CA GLU A 277 -7.60 1.55 -0.15
C GLU A 277 -7.60 0.11 0.36
N PHE A 278 -8.56 -0.28 1.19
CA PHE A 278 -8.71 -1.66 1.70
C PHE A 278 -9.08 -2.63 0.59
N GLU A 279 -10.08 -2.31 -0.21
CA GLU A 279 -10.51 -3.13 -1.36
C GLU A 279 -9.37 -3.39 -2.36
N SER A 280 -8.44 -2.44 -2.49
CA SER A 280 -7.27 -2.59 -3.36
C SER A 280 -6.23 -3.58 -2.83
N LEU A 281 -6.21 -3.86 -1.53
CA LEU A 281 -5.25 -4.74 -0.90
C LEU A 281 -5.67 -6.22 -0.97
N GLY A 282 -6.97 -6.48 -1.15
CA GLY A 282 -7.50 -7.83 -1.31
C GLY A 282 -8.41 -8.26 -0.16
N LYS A 283 -8.84 -9.53 -0.22
CA LYS A 283 -9.88 -10.07 0.66
C LYS A 283 -9.54 -10.02 2.14
N GLU A 284 -8.28 -10.17 2.49
CA GLU A 284 -7.81 -10.14 3.89
C GLU A 284 -7.92 -8.75 4.53
N TRP A 285 -8.12 -7.74 3.70
CA TRP A 285 -8.31 -6.36 4.10
C TRP A 285 -9.78 -5.92 4.08
N VAL A 286 -10.69 -6.81 3.72
CA VAL A 286 -12.14 -6.54 3.69
C VAL A 286 -12.74 -6.94 5.04
N SER A 287 -13.37 -5.98 5.72
CA SER A 287 -14.05 -6.17 7.00
C SER A 287 -15.57 -6.20 6.81
N PRO A 288 -16.35 -6.91 7.65
CA PRO A 288 -17.80 -6.80 7.68
C PRO A 288 -18.30 -5.39 8.01
N PHE A 289 -17.42 -4.55 8.59
CA PHE A 289 -17.73 -3.16 8.92
C PHE A 289 -17.43 -2.16 7.80
N LEU A 290 -17.16 -2.58 6.56
CA LEU A 290 -16.85 -1.67 5.44
C LEU A 290 -18.02 -0.80 4.99
N ASN A 291 -19.25 -1.17 5.31
CA ASN A 291 -20.41 -0.31 5.04
C ASN A 291 -20.57 0.74 6.14
N TYR A 292 -19.73 1.75 6.14
CA TYR A 292 -19.59 2.72 7.22
C TYR A 292 -20.85 3.49 7.56
N GLY A 293 -21.62 3.95 6.56
CA GLY A 293 -22.78 4.82 6.75
C GLY A 293 -23.83 4.22 7.66
N PRO A 294 -24.44 3.05 7.33
CA PRO A 294 -25.43 2.39 8.18
C PRO A 294 -24.91 2.00 9.56
N ILE A 295 -23.63 1.69 9.69
CA ILE A 295 -23.02 1.32 10.99
C ILE A 295 -22.96 2.55 11.90
N VAL A 296 -22.50 3.68 11.37
CA VAL A 296 -22.41 4.93 12.12
C VAL A 296 -23.80 5.47 12.42
N GLU A 297 -24.72 5.41 11.47
CA GLU A 297 -26.13 5.80 11.67
C GLU A 297 -26.77 5.00 12.82
N LYS A 298 -26.64 3.67 12.79
CA LYS A 298 -27.15 2.80 13.86
C LYS A 298 -26.51 3.15 15.20
N ALA A 299 -25.19 3.37 15.25
CA ALA A 299 -24.50 3.74 16.48
C ALA A 299 -25.03 5.06 17.06
N CYS A 300 -25.30 6.07 16.24
CA CYS A 300 -25.86 7.35 16.69
C CYS A 300 -27.31 7.22 17.17
N LEU A 301 -28.15 6.46 16.45
CA LEU A 301 -29.57 6.27 16.79
C LEU A 301 -29.77 5.46 18.09
N GLU A 302 -28.97 4.42 18.29
CA GLU A 302 -29.06 3.56 19.47
C GLU A 302 -28.42 4.16 20.74
N ASN A 303 -27.65 5.25 20.60
CA ASN A 303 -26.97 5.91 21.71
C ASN A 303 -27.21 7.44 21.68
N PRO A 304 -28.47 7.90 21.88
CA PRO A 304 -28.81 9.33 21.81
C PRO A 304 -28.20 10.15 22.95
N ASP A 305 -27.72 9.51 23.99
CA ASP A 305 -27.00 10.11 25.13
C ASP A 305 -25.50 10.27 24.90
N MET A 306 -24.99 9.96 23.67
CA MET A 306 -23.60 10.14 23.29
C MET A 306 -23.48 11.14 22.14
N MET A 307 -22.43 11.99 22.16
CA MET A 307 -22.11 12.91 21.06
C MET A 307 -21.07 12.30 20.12
N PHE A 308 -21.36 12.27 18.83
CA PHE A 308 -20.50 11.70 17.80
C PHE A 308 -19.91 12.78 16.90
N LEU A 309 -18.58 12.84 16.81
CA LEU A 309 -17.85 13.64 15.81
C LEU A 309 -17.29 12.69 14.74
N ILE A 310 -17.79 12.78 13.52
CA ILE A 310 -17.50 11.84 12.43
C ILE A 310 -16.59 12.51 11.42
N ARG A 311 -15.36 12.01 11.26
CA ARG A 311 -14.35 12.56 10.36
C ARG A 311 -14.15 11.66 9.15
N PHE A 312 -14.47 12.17 7.96
CA PHE A 312 -14.13 11.52 6.69
C PHE A 312 -12.62 11.58 6.43
N HIS A 313 -12.09 10.52 5.81
CA HIS A 313 -10.71 10.54 5.37
C HIS A 313 -10.53 11.54 4.20
N PRO A 314 -9.48 12.39 4.19
CA PRO A 314 -9.28 13.37 3.11
C PRO A 314 -9.22 12.76 1.70
N ASN A 315 -8.75 11.52 1.56
CA ASN A 315 -8.70 10.80 0.28
C ASN A 315 -10.09 10.45 -0.28
N GLN A 316 -11.15 10.50 0.53
CA GLN A 316 -12.53 10.26 0.07
C GLN A 316 -13.10 11.45 -0.75
N ALA A 317 -12.41 12.59 -0.79
CA ALA A 317 -12.77 13.72 -1.65
C ALA A 317 -12.77 13.35 -3.15
N ASP A 318 -11.93 12.40 -3.55
CA ASP A 318 -11.77 11.95 -4.93
C ASP A 318 -12.68 10.73 -5.27
N MET A 319 -13.48 10.24 -4.31
CA MET A 319 -14.41 9.12 -4.51
C MET A 319 -15.76 9.62 -5.07
N ALA A 320 -16.53 8.70 -5.61
CA ALA A 320 -17.87 9.00 -6.10
C ALA A 320 -18.78 9.53 -4.97
N SER A 321 -19.74 10.39 -5.30
CA SER A 321 -20.69 10.99 -4.34
C SER A 321 -21.49 9.98 -3.52
N ASP A 322 -21.56 8.74 -3.98
CA ASP A 322 -22.28 7.63 -3.33
C ASP A 322 -21.71 7.27 -1.95
N VAL A 323 -20.43 7.55 -1.72
CA VAL A 323 -19.78 7.32 -0.41
C VAL A 323 -20.35 8.26 0.67
N LEU A 324 -20.77 9.46 0.28
CA LEU A 324 -21.35 10.47 1.20
C LEU A 324 -22.85 10.28 1.41
N THR A 325 -23.55 9.66 0.46
CA THR A 325 -25.01 9.50 0.48
C THR A 325 -25.53 8.79 1.75
N PRO A 326 -24.92 7.70 2.24
CA PRO A 326 -25.37 7.04 3.47
C PRO A 326 -25.30 7.90 4.73
N PHE A 327 -24.51 8.99 4.70
CA PHE A 327 -24.35 9.88 5.85
C PHE A 327 -25.33 11.07 5.87
N LYS A 328 -26.22 11.19 4.87
CA LYS A 328 -27.24 12.26 4.87
C LYS A 328 -28.18 12.15 6.05
N ALA A 329 -28.62 10.94 6.42
CA ALA A 329 -29.45 10.72 7.59
C ALA A 329 -28.70 11.05 8.88
N VAL A 330 -27.43 10.62 9.00
CA VAL A 330 -26.59 10.93 10.16
C VAL A 330 -26.41 12.43 10.37
N SER A 331 -26.30 13.22 9.29
CA SER A 331 -26.13 14.68 9.39
C SER A 331 -27.33 15.44 9.95
N THR A 332 -28.49 14.79 10.06
CA THR A 332 -29.72 15.38 10.65
C THR A 332 -29.91 15.00 12.13
N LEU A 333 -29.09 14.13 12.67
CA LEU A 333 -29.19 13.69 14.06
C LEU A 333 -28.62 14.77 15.01
N PRO A 334 -29.30 15.07 16.14
CA PRO A 334 -28.87 16.12 17.07
C PRO A 334 -27.56 15.76 17.80
N ASN A 335 -27.24 14.48 17.92
CA ASN A 335 -26.07 13.95 18.60
C ASN A 335 -24.93 13.60 17.64
N ALA A 336 -24.92 14.10 16.40
CA ALA A 336 -23.89 13.83 15.41
C ALA A 336 -23.44 15.08 14.67
N GLN A 337 -22.13 15.26 14.53
CA GLN A 337 -21.51 16.28 13.67
C GLN A 337 -20.55 15.63 12.69
N ILE A 338 -20.67 15.96 11.41
CA ILE A 338 -19.88 15.40 10.32
C ILE A 338 -18.86 16.40 9.82
N PHE A 339 -17.59 15.95 9.70
CA PHE A 339 -16.52 16.66 9.03
C PHE A 339 -16.20 15.97 7.71
N TYR A 340 -16.52 16.62 6.63
CA TYR A 340 -16.35 16.12 5.26
C TYR A 340 -14.88 16.08 4.83
N PRO A 341 -14.53 15.36 3.73
CA PRO A 341 -13.14 15.23 3.29
C PRO A 341 -12.42 16.56 3.00
N THR A 342 -13.18 17.60 2.67
CA THR A 342 -12.68 18.96 2.37
C THR A 342 -12.54 19.85 3.59
N ASP A 343 -13.12 19.47 4.72
CA ASP A 343 -13.10 20.27 5.94
C ASP A 343 -11.72 20.31 6.58
N THR A 344 -11.40 21.46 7.15
CA THR A 344 -10.06 21.78 7.70
C THR A 344 -9.97 21.53 9.20
N VAL A 345 -10.45 20.40 9.69
CA VAL A 345 -10.41 20.04 11.10
C VAL A 345 -9.15 19.26 11.45
N ASN A 346 -8.58 19.53 12.62
CA ASN A 346 -7.43 18.79 13.14
C ASN A 346 -7.89 17.47 13.77
N SER A 347 -7.45 16.33 13.20
CA SER A 347 -7.79 14.99 13.69
C SER A 347 -7.33 14.75 15.14
N TYR A 348 -6.19 15.32 15.55
CA TYR A 348 -5.72 15.19 16.93
C TYR A 348 -6.59 15.94 17.93
N ALA A 349 -7.13 17.10 17.55
CA ALA A 349 -8.06 17.84 18.38
C ALA A 349 -9.38 17.07 18.60
N LEU A 350 -9.89 16.38 17.54
CA LEU A 350 -11.04 15.49 17.67
C LEU A 350 -10.74 14.29 18.59
N MET A 351 -9.56 13.68 18.42
CA MET A 351 -9.10 12.57 19.27
C MET A 351 -9.00 12.99 20.73
N GLU A 352 -8.42 14.14 20.99
CA GLU A 352 -8.24 14.68 22.36
C GLU A 352 -9.56 15.02 23.04
N TRP A 353 -10.52 15.55 22.27
CA TRP A 353 -11.85 15.88 22.77
C TRP A 353 -12.66 14.65 23.18
N SER A 354 -12.46 13.49 22.57
CA SER A 354 -13.26 12.29 22.77
C SER A 354 -12.85 11.49 24.01
N ASP A 355 -13.83 10.77 24.60
CA ASP A 355 -13.62 9.77 25.63
C ASP A 355 -13.27 8.41 24.99
N THR A 356 -13.83 8.13 23.80
CA THR A 356 -13.54 6.92 23.03
C THR A 356 -13.35 7.27 21.55
N VAL A 357 -12.32 6.71 20.96
CA VAL A 357 -12.00 6.85 19.53
C VAL A 357 -12.48 5.61 18.78
N VAL A 358 -13.26 5.78 17.72
CA VAL A 358 -13.69 4.69 16.82
C VAL A 358 -13.00 4.87 15.47
N THR A 359 -12.43 3.80 14.92
CA THR A 359 -11.74 3.84 13.64
C THR A 359 -12.08 2.66 12.75
N PHE A 360 -11.87 2.81 11.46
CA PHE A 360 -11.97 1.74 10.46
C PHE A 360 -10.58 1.39 9.91
N GLY A 361 -9.59 1.13 10.81
CA GLY A 361 -8.21 0.79 10.43
C GLY A 361 -7.29 2.00 10.21
N SER A 362 -7.65 3.19 10.70
CA SER A 362 -6.84 4.41 10.60
C SER A 362 -5.65 4.40 11.56
N THR A 363 -4.53 5.05 11.18
CA THR A 363 -3.35 5.25 12.05
C THR A 363 -3.68 6.02 13.33
N ILE A 364 -4.78 6.77 13.35
CA ILE A 364 -5.24 7.46 14.56
C ILE A 364 -5.53 6.48 15.71
N THR A 365 -5.79 5.19 15.42
CA THR A 365 -5.97 4.15 16.44
C THR A 365 -4.73 3.99 17.32
N ILE A 366 -3.58 3.83 16.70
CA ILE A 366 -2.33 3.62 17.43
C ILE A 366 -1.85 4.92 18.10
N GLU A 367 -2.15 6.06 17.49
CA GLU A 367 -1.89 7.38 18.04
C GLU A 367 -2.78 7.67 19.27
N ALA A 368 -4.04 7.19 19.26
CA ALA A 368 -4.95 7.25 20.38
C ALA A 368 -4.48 6.36 21.55
N CYS A 369 -4.04 5.14 21.26
CA CYS A 369 -3.45 4.25 22.26
C CYS A 369 -2.24 4.91 22.94
N TRP A 370 -1.30 5.49 22.17
CA TRP A 370 -0.16 6.20 22.70
C TRP A 370 -0.56 7.42 23.58
N ALA A 371 -1.62 8.11 23.18
CA ALA A 371 -2.15 9.26 23.93
C ALA A 371 -3.00 8.87 25.16
N GLY A 372 -3.05 7.61 25.54
CA GLY A 372 -3.84 7.12 26.67
C GLY A 372 -5.35 7.23 26.46
N LYS A 373 -5.83 7.13 25.21
CA LYS A 373 -7.25 7.10 24.85
C LYS A 373 -7.73 5.68 24.57
N ALA A 374 -8.93 5.35 25.02
CA ALA A 374 -9.58 4.12 24.61
C ALA A 374 -9.95 4.17 23.12
N ALA A 375 -9.65 3.10 22.39
CA ALA A 375 -9.95 3.02 20.96
C ALA A 375 -10.70 1.72 20.63
N ILE A 376 -11.67 1.82 19.71
CA ILE A 376 -12.36 0.69 19.08
C ILE A 376 -11.98 0.70 17.60
N MET A 377 -11.52 -0.44 17.08
CA MET A 377 -11.10 -0.56 15.68
C MET A 377 -11.96 -1.57 14.95
N LEU A 378 -12.66 -1.12 13.90
CA LEU A 378 -13.64 -1.88 13.12
C LEU A 378 -13.07 -2.42 11.80
N GLY A 379 -11.89 -2.01 11.40
CA GLY A 379 -11.25 -2.42 10.16
C GLY A 379 -9.90 -3.08 10.36
N PRO A 380 -9.43 -3.85 9.37
CA PRO A 380 -8.10 -4.43 9.40
C PRO A 380 -7.03 -3.34 9.29
N SER A 381 -5.85 -3.62 9.85
CA SER A 381 -4.70 -2.72 9.76
C SER A 381 -3.40 -3.48 9.95
N PHE A 382 -2.26 -2.81 9.81
CA PHE A 382 -0.95 -3.36 10.16
C PHE A 382 -0.71 -3.48 11.68
N TYR A 383 -1.72 -3.17 12.51
CA TYR A 383 -1.62 -3.16 13.97
C TYR A 383 -2.89 -3.69 14.66
N ASP A 384 -3.77 -4.39 13.92
CA ASP A 384 -5.04 -4.89 14.47
C ASP A 384 -4.87 -6.07 15.46
N GLN A 385 -3.68 -6.69 15.50
CA GLN A 385 -3.33 -7.74 16.46
C GLN A 385 -2.34 -7.27 17.54
N LEU A 386 -2.03 -5.97 17.59
CA LEU A 386 -1.08 -5.41 18.56
C LEU A 386 -1.72 -5.06 19.92
N GLU A 387 -2.95 -5.46 20.15
CA GLU A 387 -3.69 -5.19 21.42
C GLU A 387 -3.76 -3.70 21.81
N ILE A 388 -3.68 -2.80 20.84
CA ILE A 388 -3.75 -1.35 21.05
C ILE A 388 -5.16 -0.78 21.05
N ALA A 389 -6.16 -1.58 20.69
CA ALA A 389 -7.56 -1.20 20.60
C ALA A 389 -8.48 -2.39 20.91
N TYR A 390 -9.75 -2.11 21.14
CA TYR A 390 -10.81 -3.11 21.17
C TYR A 390 -11.24 -3.43 19.74
N THR A 391 -11.26 -4.70 19.35
CA THR A 391 -11.55 -5.16 17.98
C THR A 391 -12.78 -6.07 17.96
N PRO A 392 -14.01 -5.51 17.97
CA PRO A 392 -15.23 -6.30 17.94
C PRO A 392 -15.32 -7.12 16.66
N LYS A 393 -15.96 -8.28 16.74
CA LYS A 393 -16.20 -9.18 15.59
C LYS A 393 -17.60 -9.02 15.00
N THR A 394 -18.53 -8.48 15.78
CA THR A 394 -19.92 -8.28 15.39
C THR A 394 -20.40 -6.86 15.69
N LEU A 395 -21.52 -6.45 15.05
CA LEU A 395 -22.14 -5.16 15.31
C LEU A 395 -22.71 -5.08 16.75
N GLU A 396 -23.09 -6.21 17.33
CA GLU A 396 -23.56 -6.29 18.70
C GLU A 396 -22.42 -5.99 19.69
N GLU A 397 -21.29 -6.69 19.55
CA GLU A 397 -20.08 -6.40 20.34
C GLU A 397 -19.63 -4.94 20.20
N PHE A 398 -19.73 -4.37 19.00
CA PHE A 398 -19.42 -2.96 18.80
C PHE A 398 -20.37 -2.05 19.60
N GLY A 399 -21.67 -2.32 19.56
CA GLY A 399 -22.66 -1.58 20.36
C GLY A 399 -22.41 -1.70 21.85
N ASP A 400 -22.04 -2.87 22.36
CA ASP A 400 -21.71 -3.09 23.76
C ASP A 400 -20.45 -2.31 24.16
N LEU A 401 -19.39 -2.38 23.38
CA LEU A 401 -18.16 -1.61 23.63
C LEU A 401 -18.40 -0.09 23.64
N LEU A 402 -19.29 0.43 22.78
CA LEU A 402 -19.65 1.86 22.82
C LEU A 402 -20.27 2.27 24.17
N ARG A 403 -21.11 1.42 24.76
CA ARG A 403 -21.80 1.67 26.01
C ARG A 403 -20.93 1.54 27.26
N MET A 404 -19.82 0.77 27.16
CA MET A 404 -18.89 0.54 28.26
C MET A 404 -17.94 1.73 28.48
N ASP A 405 -17.54 1.94 29.72
CA ASP A 405 -16.43 2.84 30.06
C ASP A 405 -15.10 2.13 29.85
N LEU A 406 -14.62 2.21 28.62
CA LEU A 406 -13.41 1.52 28.19
C LEU A 406 -12.15 2.15 28.77
N LYS A 407 -11.26 1.32 29.27
CA LYS A 407 -9.91 1.76 29.67
C LYS A 407 -8.97 1.79 28.46
N PRO A 408 -8.03 2.74 28.40
CA PRO A 408 -6.96 2.69 27.39
C PRO A 408 -6.20 1.37 27.46
N LYS A 409 -5.78 0.88 26.31
CA LYS A 409 -4.85 -0.24 26.19
C LYS A 409 -3.42 0.18 26.55
N SER A 410 -2.55 -0.80 26.83
CA SER A 410 -1.11 -0.52 27.04
C SER A 410 -0.50 0.18 25.85
N PRO A 411 0.30 1.25 26.03
CA PRO A 411 0.99 1.93 24.95
C PRO A 411 2.25 1.18 24.47
N GLU A 412 2.60 0.05 25.08
CA GLU A 412 3.83 -0.68 24.78
C GLU A 412 3.95 -1.05 23.30
N ASN A 413 2.93 -1.65 22.71
CA ASN A 413 2.95 -2.00 21.30
C ASN A 413 2.83 -0.79 20.37
N ALA A 414 2.28 0.33 20.84
CA ALA A 414 2.37 1.60 20.13
C ALA A 414 3.83 2.14 20.12
N ALA A 415 4.60 1.93 21.18
CA ALA A 415 6.03 2.25 21.20
C ALA A 415 6.84 1.35 20.27
N ARG A 416 6.57 0.02 20.23
CA ARG A 416 7.16 -0.91 19.26
C ARG A 416 6.90 -0.49 17.81
N PHE A 417 5.67 -0.08 17.51
CA PHE A 417 5.31 0.45 16.19
C PHE A 417 6.09 1.71 15.85
N ALA A 418 6.26 2.64 16.78
CA ALA A 418 7.05 3.84 16.56
C ALA A 418 8.52 3.50 16.25
N HIS A 419 9.11 2.56 17.00
CA HIS A 419 10.47 2.09 16.77
C HIS A 419 10.59 1.40 15.40
N PHE A 420 9.63 0.53 15.04
CA PHE A 420 9.55 -0.07 13.71
C PHE A 420 9.53 1.00 12.61
N GLN A 421 8.70 2.04 12.73
CA GLN A 421 8.61 3.12 11.74
C GLN A 421 9.89 3.95 11.60
N GLU A 422 10.70 4.02 12.65
CA GLU A 422 11.95 4.78 12.66
C GLU A 422 13.14 3.98 12.14
N PHE A 423 13.24 2.71 12.48
CA PHE A 423 14.47 1.93 12.35
C PHE A 423 14.34 0.67 11.49
N ASP A 424 13.12 0.24 11.14
CA ASP A 424 12.93 -0.94 10.31
C ASP A 424 13.13 -0.63 8.84
N HIS A 425 14.38 -0.69 8.39
CA HIS A 425 14.75 -0.46 7.01
C HIS A 425 16.07 -1.13 6.65
N ASP A 426 16.25 -1.36 5.35
CA ASP A 426 17.43 -1.97 4.75
C ASP A 426 18.14 -0.89 3.89
N PRO A 427 19.17 -0.20 4.41
CA PRO A 427 19.88 0.82 3.64
C PRO A 427 20.58 0.20 2.43
N LEU A 428 20.46 0.86 1.26
CA LEU A 428 21.12 0.44 0.04
C LEU A 428 22.32 1.35 -0.24
N GLN A 429 23.49 0.76 -0.58
CA GLN A 429 24.74 1.47 -0.87
C GLN A 429 24.57 2.47 -2.02
N TYR A 430 23.80 2.10 -3.04
CA TYR A 430 23.54 2.90 -4.22
C TYR A 430 22.38 3.91 -4.08
N VAL A 431 21.88 4.09 -2.85
CA VAL A 431 20.85 5.07 -2.51
C VAL A 431 21.36 6.03 -1.46
N LYS A 432 21.38 7.33 -1.77
CA LYS A 432 21.71 8.39 -0.82
C LYS A 432 20.43 9.08 -0.37
N HIS A 433 20.30 9.27 0.93
CA HIS A 433 19.19 10.02 1.53
C HIS A 433 19.55 11.49 1.66
N THR A 434 18.66 12.37 1.19
CA THR A 434 18.77 13.83 1.32
C THR A 434 17.52 14.35 2.00
N GLY A 435 17.54 14.40 3.32
CA GLY A 435 16.36 14.79 4.11
C GLY A 435 15.19 13.81 3.90
N ARG A 436 14.18 14.23 3.12
CA ARG A 436 12.96 13.43 2.86
C ARG A 436 12.94 12.74 1.50
N THR A 437 14.03 12.76 0.76
CA THR A 437 14.09 12.18 -0.59
C THR A 437 15.25 11.20 -0.73
N MET A 438 15.09 10.29 -1.68
CA MET A 438 16.15 9.39 -2.12
C MET A 438 16.68 9.84 -3.46
N ILE A 439 18.01 9.79 -3.63
CA ILE A 439 18.69 10.03 -4.89
C ILE A 439 19.68 8.91 -5.19
N GLU A 440 20.09 8.82 -6.42
CA GLU A 440 21.12 7.90 -6.91
C GLU A 440 22.48 8.23 -6.26
N ASN A 441 23.22 7.18 -5.89
CA ASN A 441 24.59 7.25 -5.41
C ASN A 441 25.49 6.41 -6.34
N GLY A 442 26.44 7.07 -7.02
CA GLY A 442 27.36 6.41 -7.96
C GLY A 442 26.80 6.08 -9.36
N PHE A 443 25.53 6.33 -9.61
CA PHE A 443 24.92 6.17 -10.94
C PHE A 443 23.82 7.20 -11.18
N ARG A 444 23.20 7.19 -12.37
CA ARG A 444 22.06 8.06 -12.70
C ARG A 444 20.98 7.29 -13.45
N ILE A 445 19.73 7.43 -13.01
CA ILE A 445 18.57 6.94 -13.76
C ILE A 445 18.42 7.76 -15.04
N ARG A 446 18.34 7.08 -16.19
CA ARG A 446 18.19 7.70 -17.49
C ARG A 446 16.79 8.31 -17.69
N HIS A 447 16.74 9.41 -18.42
CA HIS A 447 15.50 10.10 -18.80
C HIS A 447 14.57 10.48 -17.64
N PRO A 448 15.03 11.15 -16.57
CA PRO A 448 14.22 11.43 -15.38
C PRO A 448 13.01 12.32 -15.71
N TRP A 449 13.17 13.37 -16.49
CA TRP A 449 12.11 14.30 -16.88
C TRP A 449 11.11 13.69 -17.88
N LEU A 450 11.57 12.87 -18.85
CA LEU A 450 10.68 12.16 -19.78
C LEU A 450 9.74 11.19 -19.03
N GLY A 451 10.26 10.48 -18.03
CA GLY A 451 9.43 9.62 -17.21
C GLY A 451 8.39 10.40 -16.40
N GLN A 452 8.72 11.58 -15.93
CA GLN A 452 7.76 12.46 -15.25
C GLN A 452 6.68 12.94 -16.24
N LEU A 453 7.05 13.35 -17.43
CA LEU A 453 6.11 13.78 -18.48
C LEU A 453 5.16 12.64 -18.87
N ALA A 454 5.68 11.42 -19.10
CA ALA A 454 4.87 10.26 -19.45
C ALA A 454 3.84 9.93 -18.35
N ARG A 455 4.25 10.03 -17.08
CA ARG A 455 3.33 9.85 -15.92
C ARG A 455 2.25 10.91 -15.88
N THR A 456 2.62 12.18 -15.97
CA THR A 456 1.66 13.29 -15.95
C THR A 456 0.62 13.13 -17.04
N THR A 457 1.03 12.69 -18.25
CA THR A 457 0.11 12.40 -19.35
C THR A 457 -0.84 11.25 -19.01
N ASP A 458 -0.35 10.15 -18.43
CA ASP A 458 -1.21 9.03 -18.02
C ASP A 458 -2.17 9.44 -16.89
N ASP A 459 -1.71 10.21 -15.92
CA ASP A 459 -2.54 10.78 -14.84
C ASP A 459 -3.67 11.66 -15.39
N LEU A 460 -3.42 12.48 -16.42
CA LEU A 460 -4.44 13.27 -17.09
C LEU A 460 -5.47 12.39 -17.79
N ILE A 461 -5.05 11.35 -18.48
CA ILE A 461 -5.95 10.37 -19.13
C ILE A 461 -6.81 9.68 -18.07
N CYS A 462 -6.22 9.21 -16.99
CA CYS A 462 -6.94 8.55 -15.89
C CYS A 462 -7.97 9.49 -15.24
N ASN A 463 -7.61 10.77 -15.03
CA ASN A 463 -8.52 11.77 -14.48
C ASN A 463 -9.69 12.07 -15.43
N ALA A 464 -9.45 12.20 -16.74
CA ALA A 464 -10.51 12.35 -17.73
C ALA A 464 -11.50 11.16 -17.71
N ILE A 465 -10.98 9.93 -17.60
CA ILE A 465 -11.81 8.72 -17.48
C ILE A 465 -12.64 8.74 -16.19
N LYS A 466 -12.07 9.17 -15.06
CA LYS A 466 -12.80 9.33 -13.78
C LYS A 466 -13.95 10.33 -13.90
N LEU A 467 -13.68 11.52 -14.45
CA LEU A 467 -14.69 12.57 -14.63
C LEU A 467 -15.83 12.09 -15.51
N TRP A 468 -15.52 11.43 -16.63
CA TRP A 468 -16.53 10.85 -17.50
C TRP A 468 -17.35 9.76 -16.79
N ALA A 469 -16.71 8.88 -16.02
CA ALA A 469 -17.35 7.83 -15.24
C ALA A 469 -18.36 8.41 -14.24
N ASN A 470 -17.95 9.45 -13.52
CA ASN A 470 -18.80 10.12 -12.53
C ASN A 470 -19.97 10.84 -13.17
N HIS A 471 -19.79 11.43 -14.35
CA HIS A 471 -20.87 12.09 -15.10
C HIS A 471 -21.90 11.06 -15.62
N ALA A 472 -21.43 9.96 -16.20
CA ALA A 472 -22.30 8.91 -16.72
C ALA A 472 -23.10 8.17 -15.62
N SER A 473 -22.59 8.12 -14.39
CA SER A 473 -23.33 7.56 -13.24
C SER A 473 -24.43 8.49 -12.73
N ARG A 474 -24.22 9.82 -12.80
CA ARG A 474 -25.21 10.83 -12.42
C ARG A 474 -26.40 10.88 -13.40
N SER A 475 -26.14 10.85 -14.70
CA SER A 475 -27.18 10.86 -15.72
C SER A 475 -28.09 9.63 -15.72
N ARG A 476 -27.60 8.47 -15.26
CA ARG A 476 -28.41 7.25 -15.10
C ARG A 476 -29.26 7.21 -13.83
N LYS A 477 -29.00 8.08 -12.85
CA LYS A 477 -29.80 8.19 -11.62
C LYS A 477 -30.89 9.27 -11.73
N SER A 478 -30.81 10.14 -12.73
CA SER A 478 -31.81 11.17 -13.04
C SER A 478 -32.79 10.75 -14.12
N ALA A 479 -32.61 9.60 -14.74
CA ALA A 479 -33.54 8.90 -15.64
C ALA A 479 -34.12 7.65 -14.92
#